data_3c0238e20f551bc96e0e2a1a33b63485
#
_entry.id   3c0238e20f551bc96e0e2a1a33b63485
#
_cell.length_a   1.000
_cell.length_b   1.000
_cell.length_c   1.000
_cell.angle_alpha   90.00
_cell.angle_beta   90.00
_cell.angle_gamma   90.00
#
_symmetry.space_group_name_H-M   'P 1'
#
loop_
_entity.id
_entity.type
_entity.pdbx_description
1 polymer ?
#
loop_
_entity_poly.entity_id
_entity_poly.type
_entity_poly.pdbx_seq_one_letter_code
_entity_poly.pdbx_strand_id
1 'polypeptide(L)'
;MLFQDESEALTHPYLAHVWARRGADIRVEAPGQAKKRAILGVLDATSKEVVVVTSATKRSTDFTALLEVLDRRCAPRPGAVVKPTVIVLDNGPIHTSKLSATALAARPWLTVEWLPKYAPELNDIERSWRDLKRHHLANKTFRSLDDLDAQIHQAVADMNRERRKLMCHDFRIAA
;
A
#
# COMPACT_ATOMS: atom_id res chain seq x y z
N MET A 1 -8.12 -12.73 -1.26
CA MET A 1 -6.78 -12.84 -0.66
C MET A 1 -6.18 -11.46 -0.60
N LEU A 2 -5.58 -11.11 0.51
CA LEU A 2 -4.99 -9.80 0.80
C LEU A 2 -3.47 -9.96 0.95
N PHE A 3 -2.69 -9.16 0.25
CA PHE A 3 -1.24 -9.09 0.41
C PHE A 3 -0.88 -7.83 1.19
N GLN A 4 -0.25 -7.98 2.33
CA GLN A 4 0.13 -6.86 3.18
C GLN A 4 1.65 -6.67 3.16
N ASP A 5 2.09 -5.41 3.25
CA ASP A 5 3.50 -5.04 3.38
C ASP A 5 3.66 -3.59 3.85
N GLU A 6 4.89 -3.22 4.22
CA GLU A 6 5.27 -1.85 4.54
C GLU A 6 6.23 -1.28 3.50
N SER A 7 5.98 -0.01 3.21
CA SER A 7 6.87 0.81 2.40
C SER A 7 7.18 2.11 3.12
N GLU A 8 7.93 2.96 2.48
CA GLU A 8 8.14 4.34 2.94
C GLU A 8 8.24 5.29 1.76
N ALA A 9 7.84 6.53 1.98
CA ALA A 9 8.01 7.62 1.05
C ALA A 9 8.78 8.77 1.71
N LEU A 10 9.47 9.53 0.88
CA LEU A 10 10.31 10.66 1.30
C LEU A 10 9.73 11.97 0.77
N THR A 11 9.94 13.05 1.50
CA THR A 11 9.65 14.41 0.99
C THR A 11 10.57 14.79 -0.16
N HIS A 12 11.70 14.10 -0.32
CA HIS A 12 12.61 14.24 -1.45
C HIS A 12 12.10 13.50 -2.67
N PRO A 13 12.41 13.99 -3.89
CA PRO A 13 11.95 13.38 -5.11
C PRO A 13 12.61 12.02 -5.37
N TYR A 14 11.83 11.04 -5.76
CA TYR A 14 12.32 9.87 -6.47
C TYR A 14 12.59 10.27 -7.91
N LEU A 15 13.83 10.20 -8.35
CA LEU A 15 14.17 10.58 -9.72
C LEU A 15 13.78 9.47 -10.69
N ALA A 16 13.02 9.83 -11.72
CA ALA A 16 12.66 8.96 -12.81
C ALA A 16 12.94 9.65 -14.16
N HIS A 17 13.13 8.85 -15.20
CA HIS A 17 13.31 9.38 -16.54
C HIS A 17 12.07 10.13 -17.01
N VAL A 18 12.29 11.26 -17.66
CA VAL A 18 11.22 12.07 -18.26
C VAL A 18 11.57 12.34 -19.73
N TRP A 19 10.54 12.46 -20.55
CA TRP A 19 10.71 12.91 -21.94
C TRP A 19 10.90 14.43 -21.95
N ALA A 20 11.95 14.88 -22.62
CA ALA A 20 12.26 16.29 -22.76
C ALA A 20 12.90 16.57 -24.10
N ARG A 21 12.96 17.84 -24.49
CA ARG A 21 13.73 18.26 -25.67
C ARG A 21 15.21 17.95 -25.45
N ARG A 22 15.89 17.54 -26.55
CA ARG A 22 17.35 17.29 -26.48
C ARG A 22 18.06 18.54 -25.98
N GLY A 23 18.91 18.39 -24.95
CA GLY A 23 19.65 19.49 -24.32
C GLY A 23 18.89 20.28 -23.26
N ALA A 24 17.66 19.89 -22.93
CA ALA A 24 16.93 20.52 -21.81
C ALA A 24 17.61 20.20 -20.47
N ASP A 25 17.85 21.24 -19.67
CA ASP A 25 18.29 21.10 -18.28
C ASP A 25 17.05 20.93 -17.39
N ILE A 26 16.75 19.68 -17.02
CA ILE A 26 15.62 19.34 -16.18
C ILE A 26 16.11 19.23 -14.73
N ARG A 27 15.59 20.06 -13.87
CA ARG A 27 15.93 20.09 -12.45
C ARG A 27 14.69 19.82 -11.62
N VAL A 28 14.85 19.02 -10.56
CA VAL A 28 13.85 18.82 -9.52
C VAL A 28 14.44 19.37 -8.23
N GLU A 29 13.73 20.29 -7.61
CA GLU A 29 14.18 20.89 -6.34
C GLU A 29 14.16 19.84 -5.25
N ALA A 30 15.23 19.80 -4.42
CA ALA A 30 15.33 18.95 -3.24
C ALA A 30 15.44 19.86 -2.00
N PRO A 31 14.39 19.96 -1.17
CA PRO A 31 14.41 20.82 0.00
C PRO A 31 15.21 20.16 1.14
N GLY A 32 16.27 20.80 1.61
CA GLY A 32 16.95 20.54 2.87
C GLY A 32 17.07 19.07 3.27
N GLN A 33 16.70 18.74 4.51
CA GLN A 33 16.69 17.35 4.99
C GLN A 33 15.44 16.57 4.58
N ALA A 34 15.65 15.37 4.02
CA ALA A 34 14.56 14.46 3.72
C ALA A 34 13.83 14.02 5.00
N LYS A 35 12.52 14.17 5.01
CA LYS A 35 11.64 13.55 6.01
C LYS A 35 10.98 12.34 5.39
N LYS A 36 10.71 11.32 6.21
CA LYS A 36 10.07 10.09 5.73
C LYS A 36 8.71 9.86 6.35
N ARG A 37 7.86 9.20 5.59
CA ARG A 37 6.57 8.69 6.04
C ARG A 37 6.52 7.19 5.79
N ALA A 38 6.16 6.42 6.81
CA ALA A 38 5.87 5.01 6.68
C ALA A 38 4.50 4.82 6.03
N ILE A 39 4.38 3.80 5.20
CA ILE A 39 3.15 3.40 4.51
C ILE A 39 2.94 1.93 4.85
N LEU A 40 1.84 1.61 5.51
CA LEU A 40 1.39 0.23 5.68
C LEU A 40 0.24 0.01 4.70
N GLY A 41 0.30 -1.03 3.90
CA GLY A 41 -0.70 -1.24 2.88
C GLY A 41 -1.14 -2.68 2.71
N VAL A 42 -2.31 -2.81 2.10
CA VAL A 42 -2.88 -4.10 1.70
C VAL A 42 -3.36 -4.01 0.27
N LEU A 43 -2.98 -4.99 -0.55
CA LEU A 43 -3.51 -5.23 -1.89
C LEU A 43 -4.54 -6.35 -1.83
N ASP A 44 -5.76 -6.09 -2.28
CA ASP A 44 -6.72 -7.15 -2.56
C ASP A 44 -6.41 -7.79 -3.92
N ALA A 45 -6.08 -9.09 -3.90
CA ALA A 45 -5.74 -9.84 -5.12
C ALA A 45 -6.91 -9.93 -6.11
N THR A 46 -8.15 -9.84 -5.65
CA THR A 46 -9.34 -9.96 -6.49
C THR A 46 -9.71 -8.62 -7.14
N SER A 47 -9.88 -7.58 -6.32
CA SER A 47 -10.26 -6.26 -6.83
C SER A 47 -9.08 -5.44 -7.37
N LYS A 48 -7.84 -5.90 -7.10
CA LYS A 48 -6.59 -5.17 -7.36
C LYS A 48 -6.50 -3.82 -6.66
N GLU A 49 -7.41 -3.53 -5.74
CA GLU A 49 -7.40 -2.29 -4.97
C GLU A 49 -6.35 -2.34 -3.85
N VAL A 50 -5.71 -1.20 -3.63
CA VAL A 50 -4.77 -0.99 -2.52
C VAL A 50 -5.44 -0.14 -1.44
N VAL A 51 -5.25 -0.52 -0.20
CA VAL A 51 -5.62 0.25 0.99
C VAL A 51 -4.35 0.62 1.73
N VAL A 52 -4.21 1.86 2.15
CA VAL A 52 -3.03 2.31 2.88
C VAL A 52 -3.39 3.08 4.15
N VAL A 53 -2.50 2.96 5.13
CA VAL A 53 -2.42 3.83 6.30
C VAL A 53 -1.01 4.42 6.32
N THR A 54 -0.91 5.71 6.54
CA THR A 54 0.38 6.40 6.70
C THR A 54 0.67 6.65 8.17
N SER A 55 1.94 6.53 8.56
CA SER A 55 2.38 6.73 9.94
C SER A 55 3.78 7.33 10.00
N ALA A 56 4.16 7.84 11.17
CA ALA A 56 5.53 8.26 11.44
C ALA A 56 6.49 7.06 11.59
N THR A 57 5.96 5.90 11.92
CA THR A 57 6.73 4.69 12.25
C THR A 57 6.16 3.45 11.56
N LYS A 58 6.91 2.33 11.65
CA LYS A 58 6.46 1.00 11.26
C LYS A 58 6.44 0.14 12.52
N ARG A 59 5.37 0.23 13.30
CA ARG A 59 5.21 -0.50 14.57
C ARG A 59 3.97 -1.39 14.54
N SER A 60 3.88 -2.29 15.48
CA SER A 60 2.70 -3.15 15.64
C SER A 60 1.41 -2.37 15.90
N THR A 61 1.50 -1.17 16.49
CA THR A 61 0.37 -0.24 16.65
C THR A 61 -0.14 0.27 15.30
N ASP A 62 0.78 0.55 14.37
CA ASP A 62 0.43 1.02 13.03
C ASP A 62 -0.20 -0.11 12.22
N PHE A 63 0.31 -1.34 12.38
CA PHE A 63 -0.30 -2.54 11.80
C PHE A 63 -1.71 -2.78 12.37
N THR A 64 -1.91 -2.61 13.68
CA THR A 64 -3.24 -2.73 14.29
C THR A 64 -4.21 -1.69 13.71
N ALA A 65 -3.77 -0.45 13.51
CA ALA A 65 -4.57 0.59 12.86
C ALA A 65 -4.96 0.21 11.41
N LEU A 66 -4.06 -0.43 10.67
CA LEU A 66 -4.38 -0.97 9.33
C LEU A 66 -5.46 -2.06 9.42
N LEU A 67 -5.36 -2.99 10.39
CA LEU A 67 -6.38 -4.02 10.60
C LEU A 67 -7.75 -3.42 10.91
N GLU A 68 -7.84 -2.32 11.66
CA GLU A 68 -9.09 -1.60 11.92
C GLU A 68 -9.69 -0.98 10.64
N VAL A 69 -8.83 -0.52 9.72
CA VAL A 69 -9.30 -0.07 8.39
C VAL A 69 -9.87 -1.23 7.60
N LEU A 70 -9.23 -2.41 7.67
CA LEU A 70 -9.72 -3.62 7.00
C LEU A 70 -11.03 -4.11 7.61
N ASP A 71 -11.24 -4.01 8.93
CA ASP A 71 -12.51 -4.33 9.57
C ASP A 71 -13.66 -3.53 8.96
N ARG A 72 -13.47 -2.23 8.78
CA ARG A 72 -14.49 -1.35 8.18
C ARG A 72 -14.79 -1.67 6.71
N ARG A 73 -13.83 -2.23 5.97
CA ARG A 73 -13.96 -2.48 4.53
C ARG A 73 -14.34 -3.92 4.18
N CYS A 74 -13.81 -4.88 4.91
CA CYS A 74 -13.79 -6.29 4.53
C CYS A 74 -14.47 -7.20 5.55
N ALA A 75 -14.66 -6.77 6.81
CA ALA A 75 -15.30 -7.61 7.81
C ALA A 75 -16.74 -7.96 7.41
N PRO A 76 -17.18 -9.20 7.63
CA PRO A 76 -18.54 -9.62 7.34
C PRO A 76 -19.54 -8.77 8.13
N ARG A 77 -20.61 -8.36 7.49
CA ARG A 77 -21.74 -7.70 8.16
C ARG A 77 -22.52 -8.74 8.99
N PRO A 78 -23.14 -8.35 10.10
CA PRO A 78 -24.02 -9.24 10.86
C PRO A 78 -25.04 -9.92 9.94
N GLY A 79 -25.14 -11.25 10.00
CA GLY A 79 -26.06 -12.03 9.17
C GLY A 79 -25.60 -12.31 7.74
N ALA A 80 -24.46 -11.79 7.31
CA ALA A 80 -23.90 -12.13 6.00
C ALA A 80 -23.11 -13.44 6.03
N VAL A 81 -23.08 -14.14 4.89
CA VAL A 81 -22.20 -15.30 4.73
C VAL A 81 -20.74 -14.84 4.82
N VAL A 82 -20.02 -15.39 5.78
CA VAL A 82 -18.58 -15.10 5.97
C VAL A 82 -17.81 -15.72 4.82
N LYS A 83 -17.24 -14.89 3.95
CA LYS A 83 -16.28 -15.37 2.94
C LYS A 83 -14.92 -15.49 3.61
N PRO A 84 -14.27 -16.66 3.56
CA PRO A 84 -12.91 -16.83 4.08
C PRO A 84 -11.99 -15.82 3.41
N THR A 85 -11.35 -14.97 4.21
CA THR A 85 -10.38 -13.99 3.72
C THR A 85 -9.02 -14.36 4.27
N VAL A 86 -8.05 -14.54 3.38
CA VAL A 86 -6.66 -14.82 3.74
C VAL A 86 -5.86 -13.53 3.63
N ILE A 87 -5.08 -13.21 4.66
CA ILE A 87 -4.06 -12.16 4.62
C ILE A 87 -2.67 -12.79 4.61
N VAL A 88 -1.88 -12.41 3.63
CA VAL A 88 -0.49 -12.84 3.47
C VAL A 88 0.41 -11.82 4.13
N LEU A 89 1.24 -12.26 5.07
CA LEU A 89 2.13 -11.44 5.88
C LEU A 89 3.56 -11.97 5.79
N ASP A 90 4.53 -11.09 5.89
CA ASP A 90 5.90 -11.51 6.18
C ASP A 90 6.08 -11.84 7.67
N ASN A 91 7.23 -12.45 8.01
CA ASN A 91 7.57 -12.82 9.38
C ASN A 91 8.22 -11.65 10.16
N GLY A 92 7.96 -10.41 9.79
CA GLY A 92 8.53 -9.24 10.44
C GLY A 92 8.08 -9.08 11.91
N PRO A 93 8.92 -8.41 12.74
CA PRO A 93 8.60 -8.23 14.17
C PRO A 93 7.28 -7.52 14.42
N ILE A 94 6.86 -6.65 13.51
CA ILE A 94 5.59 -5.91 13.64
C ILE A 94 4.37 -6.82 13.49
N HIS A 95 4.49 -7.93 12.76
CA HIS A 95 3.42 -8.91 12.54
C HIS A 95 3.42 -10.00 13.62
N THR A 96 4.60 -10.39 14.10
CA THR A 96 4.77 -11.49 15.07
C THR A 96 4.71 -11.04 16.53
N SER A 97 4.57 -9.75 16.80
CA SER A 97 4.44 -9.22 18.16
C SER A 97 3.19 -9.74 18.89
N LYS A 98 3.20 -9.75 20.23
CA LYS A 98 2.02 -10.11 21.03
C LYS A 98 0.82 -9.23 20.69
N LEU A 99 1.03 -7.93 20.46
CA LEU A 99 -0.05 -7.01 20.11
C LEU A 99 -0.70 -7.42 18.78
N SER A 100 0.11 -7.68 17.76
CA SER A 100 -0.37 -8.09 16.45
C SER A 100 -1.05 -9.46 16.47
N ALA A 101 -0.48 -10.41 17.20
CA ALA A 101 -1.09 -11.73 17.39
C ALA A 101 -2.48 -11.62 18.06
N THR A 102 -2.61 -10.80 19.11
CA THR A 102 -3.90 -10.55 19.76
C THR A 102 -4.89 -9.88 18.81
N ALA A 103 -4.41 -8.87 18.05
CA ALA A 103 -5.26 -8.17 17.09
C ALA A 103 -5.76 -9.09 15.97
N LEU A 104 -4.91 -9.97 15.45
CA LEU A 104 -5.29 -10.97 14.44
C LEU A 104 -6.26 -12.01 15.01
N ALA A 105 -6.01 -12.52 16.22
CA ALA A 105 -6.90 -13.49 16.89
C ALA A 105 -8.32 -12.94 17.15
N ALA A 106 -8.45 -11.63 17.33
CA ALA A 106 -9.75 -10.97 17.48
C ALA A 106 -10.57 -10.91 16.16
N ARG A 107 -10.02 -11.36 15.03
CA ARG A 107 -10.62 -11.29 13.69
C ARG A 107 -10.83 -12.67 13.08
N PRO A 108 -11.82 -13.44 13.52
CA PRO A 108 -12.04 -14.83 13.08
C PRO A 108 -12.40 -14.94 11.58
N TRP A 109 -12.71 -13.82 10.93
CA TRP A 109 -12.97 -13.73 9.49
C TRP A 109 -11.68 -13.67 8.65
N LEU A 110 -10.52 -13.48 9.30
CA LEU A 110 -9.22 -13.28 8.66
C LEU A 110 -8.28 -14.43 9.02
N THR A 111 -7.83 -15.18 8.02
CA THR A 111 -6.84 -16.25 8.19
C THR A 111 -5.47 -15.73 7.78
N VAL A 112 -4.46 -15.95 8.58
CA VAL A 112 -3.08 -15.52 8.29
C VAL A 112 -2.35 -16.61 7.53
N GLU A 113 -1.69 -16.22 6.43
CA GLU A 113 -0.71 -17.05 5.71
C GLU A 113 0.64 -16.35 5.76
N TRP A 114 1.68 -17.09 6.15
CA TRP A 114 3.00 -16.52 6.33
C TRP A 114 3.87 -16.74 5.09
N LEU A 115 4.46 -15.66 4.58
CA LEU A 115 5.44 -15.76 3.51
C LEU A 115 6.69 -16.53 3.97
N PRO A 116 7.31 -17.31 3.09
CA PRO A 116 8.65 -17.82 3.33
C PRO A 116 9.63 -16.68 3.60
N LYS A 117 10.66 -16.95 4.42
CA LYS A 117 11.70 -15.95 4.66
C LYS A 117 12.40 -15.60 3.35
N TYR A 118 12.67 -14.31 3.15
CA TYR A 118 13.41 -13.81 1.98
C TYR A 118 12.73 -14.08 0.62
N ALA A 119 11.41 -14.09 0.56
CA ALA A 119 10.64 -14.30 -0.67
C ALA A 119 9.72 -13.10 -1.00
N PRO A 120 10.25 -11.86 -1.17
CA PRO A 120 9.45 -10.69 -1.48
C PRO A 120 8.73 -10.79 -2.84
N GLU A 121 9.27 -11.60 -3.76
CA GLU A 121 8.67 -11.85 -5.07
C GLU A 121 7.31 -12.54 -4.99
N LEU A 122 6.99 -13.19 -3.86
CA LEU A 122 5.68 -13.79 -3.60
C LEU A 122 4.68 -12.79 -3.03
N ASN A 123 5.11 -11.56 -2.72
CA ASN A 123 4.23 -10.52 -2.20
C ASN A 123 3.79 -9.56 -3.33
N ASP A 124 2.60 -9.79 -3.89
CA ASP A 124 2.09 -9.02 -5.03
C ASP A 124 1.96 -7.51 -4.78
N ILE A 125 1.90 -7.06 -3.53
CA ILE A 125 1.81 -5.63 -3.20
C ILE A 125 3.09 -4.86 -3.57
N GLU A 126 4.23 -5.52 -3.67
CA GLU A 126 5.50 -4.90 -4.05
C GLU A 126 5.44 -4.18 -5.41
N ARG A 127 4.66 -4.71 -6.34
CA ARG A 127 4.38 -4.05 -7.62
C ARG A 127 3.65 -2.72 -7.42
N SER A 128 2.72 -2.67 -6.47
CA SER A 128 1.97 -1.44 -6.15
C SER A 128 2.87 -0.38 -5.53
N TRP A 129 3.85 -0.78 -4.70
CA TRP A 129 4.84 0.15 -4.17
C TRP A 129 5.73 0.73 -5.26
N ARG A 130 6.13 -0.09 -6.21
CA ARG A 130 6.91 0.35 -7.38
C ARG A 130 6.13 1.34 -8.22
N ASP A 131 4.86 1.04 -8.51
CA ASP A 131 3.97 1.91 -9.28
C ASP A 131 3.75 3.24 -8.57
N LEU A 132 3.45 3.22 -7.25
CA LEU A 132 3.29 4.41 -6.43
C LEU A 132 4.53 5.31 -6.52
N LYS A 133 5.71 4.76 -6.27
CA LYS A 133 6.95 5.53 -6.26
C LYS A 133 7.34 6.04 -7.65
N ARG A 134 7.20 5.21 -8.68
CA ARG A 134 7.71 5.50 -10.02
C ARG A 134 6.77 6.39 -10.84
N HIS A 135 5.47 6.24 -10.67
CA HIS A 135 4.49 6.91 -11.52
C HIS A 135 3.75 8.05 -10.83
N HIS A 136 3.59 7.98 -9.51
CA HIS A 136 2.80 8.97 -8.77
C HIS A 136 3.62 9.92 -7.91
N LEU A 137 4.73 9.44 -7.31
CA LEU A 137 5.59 10.25 -6.44
C LEU A 137 6.90 10.67 -7.12
N ALA A 138 7.22 10.14 -8.30
CA ALA A 138 8.46 10.46 -8.99
C ALA A 138 8.53 11.92 -9.44
N ASN A 139 9.75 12.48 -9.37
CA ASN A 139 10.07 13.86 -9.77
C ASN A 139 9.24 14.93 -9.06
N LYS A 140 8.69 14.61 -7.90
CA LYS A 140 7.92 15.52 -7.06
C LYS A 140 8.63 15.77 -5.74
N THR A 141 8.60 17.00 -5.30
CA THR A 141 9.09 17.45 -4.00
C THR A 141 7.91 17.82 -3.12
N PHE A 142 7.92 17.37 -1.89
CA PHE A 142 6.84 17.62 -0.94
C PHE A 142 7.31 18.58 0.15
N ARG A 143 6.54 19.64 0.39
CA ARG A 143 6.90 20.72 1.32
C ARG A 143 6.81 20.30 2.79
N SER A 144 5.94 19.37 3.10
CA SER A 144 5.71 18.87 4.46
C SER A 144 5.36 17.38 4.43
N LEU A 145 5.32 16.76 5.63
CA LEU A 145 4.81 15.39 5.77
C LEU A 145 3.31 15.32 5.48
N ASP A 146 2.55 16.35 5.78
CA ASP A 146 1.10 16.38 5.52
C ASP A 146 0.82 16.49 4.01
N ASP A 147 1.63 17.25 3.27
CA ASP A 147 1.59 17.30 1.82
C ASP A 147 1.93 15.94 1.20
N LEU A 148 2.98 15.28 1.71
CA LEU A 148 3.33 13.92 1.30
C LEU A 148 2.20 12.92 1.59
N ASP A 149 1.58 12.98 2.78
CA ASP A 149 0.45 12.11 3.13
C ASP A 149 -0.73 12.31 2.19
N ALA A 150 -1.11 13.55 1.93
CA ALA A 150 -2.20 13.87 1.00
C ALA A 150 -1.91 13.31 -0.40
N GLN A 151 -0.67 13.46 -0.88
CA GLN A 151 -0.27 12.94 -2.19
C GLN A 151 -0.22 11.42 -2.25
N ILE A 152 0.20 10.73 -1.18
CA ILE A 152 0.16 9.27 -1.10
C ILE A 152 -1.29 8.78 -1.21
N HIS A 153 -2.21 9.34 -0.43
CA HIS A 153 -3.61 8.94 -0.46
C HIS A 153 -4.27 9.24 -1.80
N GLN A 154 -3.98 10.42 -2.39
CA GLN A 154 -4.47 10.76 -3.73
C GLN A 154 -3.93 9.79 -4.79
N ALA A 155 -2.64 9.48 -4.76
CA ALA A 155 -2.01 8.55 -5.68
C ALA A 155 -2.63 7.14 -5.60
N VAL A 156 -2.86 6.64 -4.39
CA VAL A 156 -3.52 5.34 -4.18
C VAL A 156 -4.96 5.37 -4.70
N ALA A 157 -5.70 6.47 -4.50
CA ALA A 157 -7.05 6.61 -5.05
C ALA A 157 -7.05 6.61 -6.59
N ASP A 158 -6.07 7.25 -7.22
CA ASP A 158 -5.91 7.28 -8.67
C ASP A 158 -5.53 5.90 -9.22
N MET A 159 -4.56 5.22 -8.62
CA MET A 159 -4.19 3.83 -8.94
C MET A 159 -5.41 2.89 -8.87
N ASN A 160 -6.18 2.98 -7.81
CA ASN A 160 -7.39 2.16 -7.64
C ASN A 160 -8.45 2.47 -8.70
N ARG A 161 -8.60 3.75 -9.08
CA ARG A 161 -9.52 4.17 -10.14
C ARG A 161 -9.11 3.62 -11.51
N GLU A 162 -7.83 3.65 -11.82
CA GLU A 162 -7.27 3.10 -13.07
C GLU A 162 -7.46 1.59 -13.13
N ARG A 163 -7.15 0.87 -12.06
CA ARG A 163 -7.30 -0.59 -11.97
C ARG A 163 -8.76 -1.03 -12.13
N ARG A 164 -9.71 -0.31 -11.54
CA ARG A 164 -11.15 -0.56 -11.74
C ARG A 164 -11.57 -0.40 -13.21
N LYS A 165 -11.06 0.64 -13.88
CA LYS A 165 -11.36 0.85 -15.32
C LYS A 165 -10.85 -0.30 -16.17
N LEU A 166 -9.62 -0.77 -15.94
CA LEU A 166 -9.03 -1.90 -16.65
C LEU A 166 -9.84 -3.16 -16.45
N MET A 167 -10.20 -3.50 -15.21
CA MET A 167 -11.02 -4.67 -14.91
C MET A 167 -12.40 -4.61 -15.58
N CYS A 168 -13.06 -3.45 -15.60
CA CYS A 168 -14.33 -3.28 -16.30
C CYS A 168 -14.22 -3.41 -17.81
N HIS A 169 -13.04 -3.13 -18.38
CA HIS A 169 -12.80 -3.25 -19.82
C HIS A 169 -12.59 -4.71 -20.23
N ASP A 170 -11.82 -5.47 -19.45
CA ASP A 170 -11.58 -6.88 -19.70
C ASP A 170 -12.87 -7.72 -19.69
N PHE A 171 -13.82 -7.42 -18.80
CA PHE A 171 -15.13 -8.08 -18.80
C PHE A 171 -15.98 -7.80 -20.05
N ARG A 172 -15.78 -6.68 -20.75
CA ARG A 172 -16.51 -6.33 -21.98
C ARG A 172 -15.94 -6.99 -23.23
N ILE A 173 -14.68 -7.42 -23.19
CA ILE A 173 -14.02 -8.09 -24.32
C ILE A 173 -14.28 -9.61 -24.24
N ALA A 174 -14.55 -10.15 -23.06
CA ALA A 174 -14.78 -11.58 -22.81
C ALA A 174 -16.26 -12.02 -22.92
N ALA A 175 -17.19 -11.10 -23.21
CA ALA A 175 -18.61 -11.33 -23.44
C ALA A 175 -18.96 -11.16 -24.92
#